data_38c13c3db8fdbcca72ef6b9c0839f02e
#
_entry.id   38c13c3db8fdbcca72ef6b9c0839f02e
#
_cell.length_a   1.000
_cell.length_b   1.000
_cell.length_c   1.000
_cell.angle_alpha   90.00
_cell.angle_beta   90.00
_cell.angle_gamma   90.00
#
_symmetry.space_group_name_H-M   'P 1'
#
loop_
_entity.id
_entity.type
_entity.pdbx_description
1 polymer ?
#
loop_
_entity_poly.entity_id
_entity_poly.type
_entity_poly.pdbx_seq_one_letter_code
_entity_poly.pdbx_strand_id
1 'polypeptide(L)'
;HVVDSLPRIGGQCGELYPEKPIYDIPAYPVIGAQELVDRLMEQIEPFNAQFHLGQAVTGLERKDNGRFALVTSAGIEFDTATVIIAAGLGAFQPRQLRSPGAVDFNEKSIHYKITQAQELAGKDIIILGGGDSALDWTLELHDKVKSLTLIHRRVEYRAQPASVKKMKALAEKGVIKEFHGMVREVLSDDGNFRGLKVADAQGDTHEINADEVYVFWGLSPNLGPVGEWGLDIEKRQIRVDTEKFETSETGIFAVGDINTYPGKKKLILSGFHEAALAAFGVQKHLDPDKRVFLQYTTTSPIMHKRLGLEKE
;
A
#
# COMPACT_ATOMS: atom_id res chain seq x y z
N HIS A 1 5.43 -6.42 -19.66
CA HIS A 1 4.05 -6.21 -19.23
C HIS A 1 4.01 -6.03 -17.71
N VAL A 2 3.26 -5.03 -17.23
CA VAL A 2 3.00 -4.76 -15.81
C VAL A 2 1.49 -4.90 -15.59
N VAL A 3 1.09 -5.75 -14.64
CA VAL A 3 -0.32 -5.98 -14.31
C VAL A 3 -0.56 -5.46 -12.89
N ASP A 4 -1.56 -4.61 -12.70
CA ASP A 4 -1.90 -4.08 -11.39
C ASP A 4 -3.43 -4.09 -11.18
N SER A 5 -3.86 -4.49 -9.99
CA SER A 5 -5.27 -4.45 -9.59
C SER A 5 -5.80 -3.03 -9.38
N LEU A 6 -4.92 -2.06 -9.17
CA LEU A 6 -5.29 -0.66 -9.07
C LEU A 6 -5.58 -0.05 -10.45
N PRO A 7 -6.52 0.91 -10.54
CA PRO A 7 -6.86 1.57 -11.80
C PRO A 7 -5.83 2.62 -12.25
N ARG A 8 -4.79 2.86 -11.43
CA ARG A 8 -3.72 3.83 -11.68
C ARG A 8 -2.37 3.29 -11.22
N ILE A 9 -1.32 3.83 -11.81
CA ILE A 9 0.07 3.50 -11.47
C ILE A 9 0.46 4.19 -10.15
N GLY A 10 1.38 3.60 -9.39
CA GLY A 10 1.97 4.21 -8.21
C GLY A 10 1.85 3.38 -6.93
N GLY A 11 1.01 2.33 -6.94
CA GLY A 11 0.87 1.44 -5.79
C GLY A 11 0.57 2.19 -4.50
N GLN A 12 1.31 1.90 -3.43
CA GLN A 12 1.13 2.53 -2.12
C GLN A 12 1.32 4.05 -2.17
N CYS A 13 2.31 4.54 -2.91
CA CYS A 13 2.60 5.97 -3.01
C CYS A 13 1.44 6.75 -3.60
N GLY A 14 0.89 6.29 -4.73
CA GLY A 14 -0.22 6.96 -5.40
C GLY A 14 -1.59 6.75 -4.74
N GLU A 15 -1.81 5.61 -4.09
CA GLU A 15 -3.12 5.26 -3.53
C GLU A 15 -3.31 5.69 -2.07
N LEU A 16 -2.26 5.59 -1.24
CA LEU A 16 -2.41 5.77 0.20
C LEU A 16 -1.96 7.14 0.71
N TYR A 17 -0.95 7.74 0.07
CA TYR A 17 -0.34 8.96 0.57
C TYR A 17 0.31 9.81 -0.54
N PRO A 18 -0.41 10.17 -1.61
CA PRO A 18 0.15 10.83 -2.78
C PRO A 18 0.87 12.16 -2.46
N GLU A 19 0.38 12.90 -1.47
CA GLU A 19 0.95 14.19 -1.06
C GLU A 19 1.98 14.08 0.07
N LYS A 20 2.23 12.86 0.59
CA LYS A 20 3.15 12.67 1.71
C LYS A 20 4.60 12.91 1.28
N PRO A 21 5.37 13.76 2.01
CA PRO A 21 6.78 13.95 1.74
C PRO A 21 7.58 12.71 2.15
N ILE A 22 8.51 12.31 1.29
CA ILE A 22 9.45 11.20 1.46
C ILE A 22 10.86 11.80 1.55
N TYR A 23 11.67 11.35 2.51
CA TYR A 23 12.97 11.92 2.84
C TYR A 23 14.13 10.94 2.64
N ASP A 24 13.86 9.69 2.29
CA ASP A 24 14.84 8.60 2.19
C ASP A 24 15.03 8.07 0.77
N ILE A 25 14.73 8.90 -0.23
CA ILE A 25 15.07 8.64 -1.64
C ILE A 25 16.41 9.32 -1.95
N PRO A 26 17.45 8.57 -2.38
CA PRO A 26 18.72 9.15 -2.76
C PRO A 26 18.58 10.26 -3.80
N ALA A 27 19.39 11.30 -3.66
CA ALA A 27 19.42 12.52 -4.47
C ALA A 27 18.24 13.49 -4.26
N TYR A 28 17.22 13.14 -3.49
CA TYR A 28 16.12 14.04 -3.14
C TYR A 28 16.11 14.32 -1.64
N PRO A 29 16.43 15.57 -1.19
CA PRO A 29 16.25 15.94 0.23
C PRO A 29 14.83 15.75 0.72
N VAL A 30 13.86 15.97 -0.18
CA VAL A 30 12.43 15.71 -0.01
C VAL A 30 11.79 15.55 -1.38
N ILE A 31 10.85 14.62 -1.51
CA ILE A 31 10.02 14.44 -2.72
C ILE A 31 8.62 14.01 -2.31
N GLY A 32 7.58 14.52 -2.97
CA GLY A 32 6.21 14.04 -2.80
C GLY A 32 6.04 12.62 -3.34
N ALA A 33 5.18 11.83 -2.69
CA ALA A 33 5.01 10.43 -3.09
C ALA A 33 4.47 10.30 -4.52
N GLN A 34 3.52 11.15 -4.95
CA GLN A 34 3.04 11.17 -6.33
C GLN A 34 4.13 11.68 -7.28
N GLU A 35 4.87 12.72 -6.91
CA GLU A 35 5.97 13.24 -7.73
C GLU A 35 7.04 12.16 -7.97
N LEU A 36 7.36 11.34 -6.96
CA LEU A 36 8.27 10.20 -7.12
C LEU A 36 7.76 9.22 -8.18
N VAL A 37 6.47 8.90 -8.16
CA VAL A 37 5.85 8.02 -9.17
C VAL A 37 5.95 8.63 -10.56
N ASP A 38 5.65 9.92 -10.71
CA ASP A 38 5.69 10.63 -11.99
C ASP A 38 7.12 10.64 -12.57
N ARG A 39 8.14 10.89 -11.73
CA ARG A 39 9.54 10.84 -12.13
C ARG A 39 10.00 9.44 -12.55
N LEU A 40 9.53 8.40 -11.85
CA LEU A 40 9.83 7.02 -12.22
C LEU A 40 9.15 6.63 -13.55
N MET A 41 7.95 7.12 -13.79
CA MET A 41 7.26 6.91 -15.07
C MET A 41 7.98 7.60 -16.22
N GLU A 42 8.43 8.86 -16.04
CA GLU A 42 9.29 9.57 -16.99
C GLU A 42 10.56 8.78 -17.30
N GLN A 43 11.21 8.21 -16.27
CA GLN A 43 12.43 7.43 -16.42
C GLN A 43 12.24 6.16 -17.26
N ILE A 44 11.08 5.50 -17.16
CA ILE A 44 10.82 4.24 -17.90
C ILE A 44 10.13 4.44 -19.25
N GLU A 45 9.69 5.65 -19.60
CA GLU A 45 9.01 5.95 -20.86
C GLU A 45 9.72 5.41 -22.10
N PRO A 46 11.08 5.56 -22.25
CA PRO A 46 11.81 5.07 -23.42
C PRO A 46 11.79 3.55 -23.61
N PHE A 47 11.33 2.79 -22.60
CA PHE A 47 11.31 1.32 -22.63
C PHE A 47 9.97 0.73 -23.10
N ASN A 48 8.94 1.57 -23.33
CA ASN A 48 7.62 1.16 -23.83
C ASN A 48 6.97 0.03 -23.03
N ALA A 49 7.03 0.09 -21.69
CA ALA A 49 6.38 -0.88 -20.82
C ALA A 49 4.85 -0.86 -21.05
N GLN A 50 4.25 -2.05 -21.14
CA GLN A 50 2.80 -2.19 -21.31
C GLN A 50 2.13 -2.38 -19.95
N PHE A 51 1.17 -1.51 -19.61
CA PHE A 51 0.45 -1.54 -18.35
C PHE A 51 -0.97 -2.09 -18.54
N HIS A 52 -1.36 -3.02 -17.68
CA HIS A 52 -2.68 -3.64 -17.61
C HIS A 52 -3.26 -3.34 -16.23
N LEU A 53 -3.96 -2.20 -16.12
CA LEU A 53 -4.47 -1.66 -14.87
C LEU A 53 -5.91 -2.11 -14.59
N GLY A 54 -6.33 -2.04 -13.32
CA GLY A 54 -7.68 -2.41 -12.89
C GLY A 54 -7.95 -3.91 -12.96
N GLN A 55 -6.93 -4.74 -13.01
CA GLN A 55 -7.08 -6.19 -13.11
C GLN A 55 -6.01 -6.93 -12.28
N ALA A 56 -6.45 -7.89 -11.49
CA ALA A 56 -5.58 -8.73 -10.68
C ALA A 56 -5.16 -9.98 -11.46
N VAL A 57 -3.94 -10.46 -11.25
CA VAL A 57 -3.55 -11.82 -11.67
C VAL A 57 -4.26 -12.81 -10.74
N THR A 58 -5.16 -13.63 -11.29
CA THR A 58 -5.98 -14.59 -10.54
C THR A 58 -5.46 -16.01 -10.63
N GLY A 59 -4.70 -16.34 -11.68
CA GLY A 59 -4.11 -17.66 -11.86
C GLY A 59 -2.70 -17.59 -12.38
N LEU A 60 -1.87 -18.56 -11.94
CA LEU A 60 -0.54 -18.82 -12.45
C LEU A 60 -0.36 -20.33 -12.55
N GLU A 61 0.04 -20.81 -13.73
CA GLU A 61 0.30 -22.21 -14.00
C GLU A 61 1.64 -22.37 -14.71
N ARG A 62 2.45 -23.34 -14.31
CA ARG A 62 3.68 -23.74 -15.02
C ARG A 62 3.31 -24.71 -16.13
N LYS A 63 3.74 -24.41 -17.35
CA LYS A 63 3.58 -25.27 -18.55
C LYS A 63 4.70 -26.30 -18.65
N ASP A 64 4.47 -27.37 -19.41
CA ASP A 64 5.45 -28.46 -19.64
C ASP A 64 6.76 -27.94 -20.27
N ASN A 65 6.71 -26.85 -21.01
CA ASN A 65 7.89 -26.20 -21.61
C ASN A 65 8.65 -25.27 -20.65
N GLY A 66 8.28 -25.26 -19.36
CA GLY A 66 8.90 -24.44 -18.32
C GLY A 66 8.46 -22.98 -18.29
N ARG A 67 7.63 -22.53 -19.23
CA ARG A 67 7.02 -21.19 -19.22
C ARG A 67 5.83 -21.12 -18.27
N PHE A 68 5.32 -19.93 -18.07
CA PHE A 68 4.15 -19.69 -17.22
C PHE A 68 2.98 -19.18 -18.04
N ALA A 69 1.78 -19.69 -17.73
CA ALA A 69 0.52 -19.10 -18.11
C ALA A 69 -0.02 -18.29 -16.93
N LEU A 70 -0.35 -17.01 -17.17
CA LEU A 70 -1.03 -16.16 -16.19
C LEU A 70 -2.39 -15.75 -16.74
N VAL A 71 -3.38 -15.71 -15.85
CA VAL A 71 -4.74 -15.24 -16.17
C VAL A 71 -5.08 -14.09 -15.24
N THR A 72 -5.71 -13.04 -15.78
CA THR A 72 -6.18 -11.90 -15.01
C THR A 72 -7.67 -11.97 -14.72
N SER A 73 -8.14 -11.15 -13.78
CA SER A 73 -9.58 -10.97 -13.48
C SER A 73 -10.40 -10.44 -14.66
N ALA A 74 -9.76 -9.85 -15.67
CA ALA A 74 -10.37 -9.41 -16.92
C ALA A 74 -10.35 -10.50 -18.01
N GLY A 75 -9.85 -11.70 -17.70
CA GLY A 75 -9.74 -12.81 -18.66
C GLY A 75 -8.59 -12.68 -19.66
N ILE A 76 -7.65 -11.76 -19.43
CA ILE A 76 -6.45 -11.64 -20.28
C ILE A 76 -5.47 -12.74 -19.87
N GLU A 77 -4.94 -13.44 -20.87
CA GLU A 77 -3.94 -14.48 -20.71
C GLU A 77 -2.55 -13.99 -21.15
N PHE A 78 -1.53 -14.35 -20.38
CA PHE A 78 -0.13 -14.12 -20.71
C PHE A 78 0.63 -15.44 -20.75
N ASP A 79 1.47 -15.61 -21.74
CA ASP A 79 2.51 -16.64 -21.81
C ASP A 79 3.86 -15.97 -21.59
N THR A 80 4.54 -16.32 -20.51
CA THR A 80 5.81 -15.67 -20.14
C THR A 80 6.86 -16.68 -19.68
N ALA A 81 8.13 -16.37 -19.87
CA ALA A 81 9.22 -17.18 -19.38
C ALA A 81 9.56 -16.93 -17.92
N THR A 82 9.26 -15.75 -17.40
CA THR A 82 9.54 -15.37 -16.00
C THR A 82 8.44 -14.48 -15.44
N VAL A 83 8.30 -14.48 -14.11
CA VAL A 83 7.37 -13.63 -13.39
C VAL A 83 8.12 -12.87 -12.30
N ILE A 84 7.91 -11.56 -12.20
CA ILE A 84 8.40 -10.75 -11.08
C ILE A 84 7.20 -10.28 -10.28
N ILE A 85 7.10 -10.70 -9.02
CA ILE A 85 6.04 -10.32 -8.09
C ILE A 85 6.51 -9.07 -7.32
N ALA A 86 5.93 -7.92 -7.64
CA ALA A 86 6.18 -6.63 -6.98
C ALA A 86 4.92 -6.10 -6.27
N ALA A 87 4.11 -7.00 -5.73
CA ALA A 87 2.76 -6.72 -5.24
C ALA A 87 2.71 -5.96 -3.88
N GLY A 88 3.84 -5.47 -3.38
CA GLY A 88 3.90 -4.65 -2.15
C GLY A 88 3.33 -5.38 -0.94
N LEU A 89 2.28 -4.85 -0.34
CA LEU A 89 1.57 -5.51 0.77
C LEU A 89 0.47 -6.46 0.28
N GLY A 90 0.39 -6.74 -1.02
CA GLY A 90 -0.72 -7.47 -1.65
C GLY A 90 -1.94 -6.56 -1.86
N ALA A 91 -3.13 -7.15 -1.96
CA ALA A 91 -4.35 -6.36 -2.08
C ALA A 91 -4.49 -5.40 -0.88
N PHE A 92 -4.66 -4.11 -1.19
CA PHE A 92 -4.83 -3.06 -0.18
C PHE A 92 -6.19 -3.20 0.50
N GLN A 93 -6.30 -4.19 1.39
CA GLN A 93 -7.49 -4.31 2.20
C GLN A 93 -7.27 -3.61 3.54
N PRO A 94 -8.00 -2.52 3.81
CA PRO A 94 -7.97 -1.90 5.12
C PRO A 94 -8.44 -2.90 6.18
N ARG A 95 -7.87 -2.81 7.37
CA ARG A 95 -8.36 -3.59 8.51
C ARG A 95 -9.76 -3.11 8.86
N GLN A 96 -10.73 -3.98 8.60
CA GLN A 96 -12.12 -3.67 8.81
C GLN A 96 -12.51 -3.62 10.30
N LEU A 97 -13.45 -2.76 10.62
CA LEU A 97 -14.17 -2.78 11.89
C LEU A 97 -15.07 -4.03 11.90
N ARG A 98 -14.83 -4.93 12.88
CA ARG A 98 -15.53 -6.22 13.00
C ARG A 98 -16.44 -6.28 14.21
N SER A 99 -16.77 -5.12 14.82
CA SER A 99 -17.71 -5.05 15.93
C SER A 99 -19.12 -5.39 15.46
N PRO A 100 -20.00 -5.91 16.33
CA PRO A 100 -21.41 -6.16 16.02
C PRO A 100 -22.05 -4.93 15.35
N GLY A 101 -22.85 -5.16 14.31
CA GLY A 101 -23.50 -4.13 13.50
C GLY A 101 -22.61 -3.45 12.43
N ALA A 102 -21.31 -3.66 12.44
CA ALA A 102 -20.41 -2.95 11.49
C ALA A 102 -20.65 -3.32 10.03
N VAL A 103 -21.00 -4.58 9.74
CA VAL A 103 -21.18 -5.08 8.36
C VAL A 103 -22.30 -4.33 7.64
N ASP A 104 -23.36 -3.96 8.31
CA ASP A 104 -24.54 -3.31 7.73
C ASP A 104 -24.26 -1.89 7.23
N PHE A 105 -23.21 -1.26 7.79
CA PHE A 105 -22.82 0.13 7.53
C PHE A 105 -21.49 0.29 6.79
N ASN A 106 -20.82 -0.83 6.39
CA ASN A 106 -19.61 -0.78 5.60
C ASN A 106 -19.85 -0.05 4.29
N GLU A 107 -18.95 0.89 3.93
CA GLU A 107 -19.00 1.76 2.75
C GLU A 107 -20.27 2.65 2.65
N LYS A 108 -21.09 2.71 3.73
CA LYS A 108 -22.25 3.61 3.84
C LYS A 108 -21.99 4.73 4.86
N SER A 109 -21.69 4.35 6.10
CA SER A 109 -21.34 5.26 7.20
C SER A 109 -20.04 4.87 7.89
N ILE A 110 -19.47 3.70 7.56
CA ILE A 110 -18.15 3.25 8.02
C ILE A 110 -17.25 3.14 6.81
N HIS A 111 -16.23 3.97 6.76
CA HIS A 111 -15.32 4.13 5.64
C HIS A 111 -13.88 3.84 6.05
N TYR A 112 -13.05 3.48 5.08
CA TYR A 112 -11.64 3.12 5.29
C TYR A 112 -10.68 4.04 4.54
N LYS A 113 -11.22 4.98 3.78
CA LYS A 113 -10.48 6.04 3.06
C LYS A 113 -11.35 7.29 2.98
N ILE A 114 -10.71 8.44 2.91
CA ILE A 114 -11.37 9.72 2.62
C ILE A 114 -10.97 10.10 1.19
N THR A 115 -11.95 10.30 0.34
CA THR A 115 -11.74 10.68 -1.07
C THR A 115 -12.02 12.15 -1.31
N GLN A 116 -12.96 12.73 -0.58
CA GLN A 116 -13.43 14.10 -0.78
C GLN A 116 -13.72 14.73 0.59
N ALA A 117 -12.73 15.41 1.16
CA ALA A 117 -12.86 16.04 2.48
C ALA A 117 -13.99 17.10 2.55
N GLN A 118 -14.31 17.71 1.42
CA GLN A 118 -15.35 18.75 1.32
C GLN A 118 -16.77 18.21 1.58
N GLU A 119 -17.03 16.94 1.28
CA GLU A 119 -18.33 16.28 1.52
C GLU A 119 -18.62 16.01 2.99
N LEU A 120 -17.61 16.18 3.86
CA LEU A 120 -17.73 15.99 5.30
C LEU A 120 -18.14 17.25 6.04
N ALA A 121 -18.27 18.37 5.34
CA ALA A 121 -18.67 19.64 5.95
C ALA A 121 -20.03 19.52 6.64
N GLY A 122 -20.10 20.00 7.87
CA GLY A 122 -21.33 19.97 8.67
C GLY A 122 -21.68 18.64 9.34
N LYS A 123 -20.86 17.57 9.16
CA LYS A 123 -21.06 16.25 9.77
C LYS A 123 -20.31 16.09 11.09
N ASP A 124 -20.85 15.22 11.93
CA ASP A 124 -20.18 14.71 13.12
C ASP A 124 -19.35 13.47 12.75
N ILE A 125 -18.03 13.55 12.87
CA ILE A 125 -17.09 12.54 12.36
C ILE A 125 -16.35 11.83 13.50
N ILE A 126 -16.24 10.51 13.41
CA ILE A 126 -15.33 9.72 14.23
C ILE A 126 -14.15 9.24 13.38
N ILE A 127 -12.93 9.43 13.87
CA ILE A 127 -11.72 8.81 13.34
C ILE A 127 -11.24 7.72 14.29
N LEU A 128 -11.06 6.50 13.79
CA LEU A 128 -10.53 5.36 14.54
C LEU A 128 -9.09 5.11 14.15
N GLY A 129 -8.13 5.36 15.04
CA GLY A 129 -6.73 5.06 14.77
C GLY A 129 -5.76 5.84 15.65
N GLY A 130 -4.47 5.57 15.53
CA GLY A 130 -3.41 6.22 16.31
C GLY A 130 -2.06 6.21 15.58
N GLY A 131 -2.07 5.95 14.27
CA GLY A 131 -0.94 6.09 13.37
C GLY A 131 -1.00 7.38 12.57
N ASP A 132 -0.01 7.60 11.68
CA ASP A 132 0.10 8.81 10.87
C ASP A 132 -1.19 9.14 10.12
N SER A 133 -1.77 8.18 9.39
CA SER A 133 -2.99 8.43 8.61
C SER A 133 -4.17 8.94 9.47
N ALA A 134 -4.36 8.40 10.68
CA ALA A 134 -5.42 8.86 11.56
C ALA A 134 -5.19 10.30 12.04
N LEU A 135 -3.94 10.63 12.38
CA LEU A 135 -3.60 11.96 12.87
C LEU A 135 -3.56 12.99 11.75
N ASP A 136 -3.05 12.64 10.57
CA ASP A 136 -3.03 13.51 9.41
C ASP A 136 -4.46 13.93 9.03
N TRP A 137 -5.39 12.97 8.93
CA TRP A 137 -6.80 13.29 8.68
C TRP A 137 -7.48 14.02 9.84
N THR A 138 -7.11 13.74 11.07
CA THR A 138 -7.62 14.51 12.24
C THR A 138 -7.20 15.97 12.14
N LEU A 139 -5.93 16.24 11.78
CA LEU A 139 -5.40 17.58 11.60
C LEU A 139 -5.93 18.30 10.36
N GLU A 140 -6.29 17.55 9.31
CA GLU A 140 -6.84 18.12 8.07
C GLU A 140 -8.33 18.48 8.20
N LEU A 141 -9.09 17.70 8.99
CA LEU A 141 -10.55 17.84 9.05
C LEU A 141 -11.06 18.68 10.22
N HIS A 142 -10.24 18.96 11.24
CA HIS A 142 -10.70 19.55 12.50
C HIS A 142 -11.46 20.87 12.39
N ASP A 143 -11.20 21.65 11.34
CA ASP A 143 -11.84 22.95 11.06
C ASP A 143 -12.85 22.89 9.89
N LYS A 144 -13.03 21.70 9.28
CA LYS A 144 -13.88 21.51 8.09
C LYS A 144 -15.20 20.79 8.41
N VAL A 145 -15.26 20.08 9.53
CA VAL A 145 -16.41 19.29 9.96
C VAL A 145 -17.12 19.93 11.13
N LYS A 146 -18.36 19.52 11.42
CA LYS A 146 -19.13 20.05 12.55
C LYS A 146 -18.55 19.66 13.91
N SER A 147 -18.17 18.38 14.06
CA SER A 147 -17.40 17.89 15.20
C SER A 147 -16.52 16.73 14.82
N LEU A 148 -15.40 16.55 15.51
CA LEU A 148 -14.46 15.48 15.27
C LEU A 148 -14.06 14.80 16.57
N THR A 149 -14.21 13.47 16.60
CA THR A 149 -13.77 12.63 17.70
C THR A 149 -12.71 11.64 17.22
N LEU A 150 -11.50 11.74 17.77
CA LEU A 150 -10.43 10.77 17.54
C LEU A 150 -10.49 9.69 18.62
N ILE A 151 -10.69 8.44 18.22
CA ILE A 151 -10.71 7.29 19.13
C ILE A 151 -9.47 6.42 18.89
N HIS A 152 -8.68 6.24 19.93
CA HIS A 152 -7.54 5.33 19.92
C HIS A 152 -7.56 4.42 21.16
N ARG A 153 -7.21 3.13 20.98
CA ARG A 153 -7.25 2.14 22.06
C ARG A 153 -6.17 2.28 23.13
N ARG A 154 -5.12 3.07 22.87
CA ARG A 154 -3.98 3.29 23.75
C ARG A 154 -3.76 4.78 23.98
N VAL A 155 -3.08 5.11 25.05
CA VAL A 155 -2.67 6.50 25.32
C VAL A 155 -1.51 6.94 24.41
N GLU A 156 -0.59 5.99 24.07
CA GLU A 156 0.53 6.26 23.18
C GLU A 156 0.12 6.13 21.72
N TYR A 157 0.47 7.15 20.95
CA TYR A 157 0.30 7.20 19.49
C TYR A 157 1.56 6.67 18.77
N ARG A 158 1.35 6.06 17.60
CA ARG A 158 2.45 5.61 16.73
C ARG A 158 2.80 6.61 15.63
N ALA A 159 2.04 7.69 15.54
CA ALA A 159 2.25 8.74 14.57
C ALA A 159 3.49 9.58 14.93
N GLN A 160 3.93 10.41 13.97
CA GLN A 160 5.04 11.32 14.16
C GLN A 160 4.83 12.24 15.37
N PRO A 161 5.84 12.45 16.22
CA PRO A 161 5.70 13.27 17.43
C PRO A 161 5.17 14.68 17.19
N ALA A 162 5.50 15.30 16.05
CA ALA A 162 5.02 16.62 15.68
C ALA A 162 3.49 16.63 15.45
N SER A 163 2.94 15.62 14.76
CA SER A 163 1.49 15.47 14.54
C SER A 163 0.77 15.18 15.86
N VAL A 164 1.35 14.32 16.71
CA VAL A 164 0.79 14.04 18.05
C VAL A 164 0.70 15.32 18.88
N LYS A 165 1.76 16.15 18.90
CA LYS A 165 1.77 17.42 19.62
C LYS A 165 0.69 18.39 19.15
N LYS A 166 0.51 18.51 17.82
CA LYS A 166 -0.52 19.38 17.23
C LYS A 166 -1.92 18.87 17.61
N MET A 167 -2.16 17.57 17.46
CA MET A 167 -3.45 16.93 17.79
C MET A 167 -3.81 17.13 19.28
N LYS A 168 -2.86 16.90 20.19
CA LYS A 168 -3.07 17.11 21.63
C LYS A 168 -3.43 18.57 21.95
N ALA A 169 -2.75 19.53 21.32
CA ALA A 169 -3.08 20.95 21.51
C ALA A 169 -4.50 21.32 21.03
N LEU A 170 -5.02 20.64 20.00
CA LEU A 170 -6.40 20.81 19.54
C LEU A 170 -7.38 20.17 20.52
N ALA A 171 -7.07 19.01 21.09
CA ALA A 171 -7.87 18.35 22.10
C ALA A 171 -7.95 19.16 23.39
N GLU A 172 -6.82 19.69 23.89
CA GLU A 172 -6.75 20.59 25.07
C GLU A 172 -7.60 21.86 24.90
N LYS A 173 -7.68 22.39 23.67
CA LYS A 173 -8.54 23.55 23.34
C LYS A 173 -10.02 23.19 23.14
N GLY A 174 -10.36 21.90 23.18
CA GLY A 174 -11.72 21.42 22.92
C GLY A 174 -12.17 21.52 21.45
N VAL A 175 -11.24 21.73 20.51
CA VAL A 175 -11.53 21.77 19.07
C VAL A 175 -11.88 20.39 18.54
N ILE A 176 -11.21 19.36 19.05
CA ILE A 176 -11.51 17.96 18.80
C ILE A 176 -11.75 17.24 20.11
N LYS A 177 -12.45 16.11 20.06
CA LYS A 177 -12.57 15.19 21.21
C LYS A 177 -11.57 14.05 21.04
N GLU A 178 -10.74 13.81 22.05
CA GLU A 178 -9.87 12.64 22.12
C GLU A 178 -10.50 11.62 23.09
N PHE A 179 -10.63 10.37 22.65
CA PHE A 179 -11.15 9.28 23.47
C PHE A 179 -10.25 8.05 23.39
N HIS A 180 -9.93 7.48 24.56
CA HIS A 180 -9.15 6.26 24.65
C HIS A 180 -10.04 5.07 24.97
N GLY A 181 -10.22 4.18 23.99
CA GLY A 181 -11.09 3.02 24.17
C GLY A 181 -11.16 2.10 22.95
N MET A 182 -11.92 1.04 23.11
CA MET A 182 -12.15 0.01 22.09
C MET A 182 -13.61 0.00 21.67
N VAL A 183 -13.85 0.04 20.37
CA VAL A 183 -15.21 -0.12 19.82
C VAL A 183 -15.76 -1.49 20.19
N ARG A 184 -16.96 -1.50 20.77
CA ARG A 184 -17.69 -2.70 21.17
C ARG A 184 -18.83 -3.03 20.22
N GLU A 185 -19.53 -2.01 19.75
CA GLU A 185 -20.75 -2.14 18.97
C GLU A 185 -20.96 -0.92 18.09
N VAL A 186 -21.60 -1.10 16.95
CA VAL A 186 -22.12 -0.01 16.12
C VAL A 186 -23.56 0.27 16.52
N LEU A 187 -23.86 1.53 16.81
CA LEU A 187 -25.19 1.97 17.21
C LEU A 187 -26.02 2.34 15.99
N SER A 188 -27.27 1.90 15.99
CA SER A 188 -28.24 2.24 14.93
C SER A 188 -29.64 2.42 15.52
N ASP A 189 -30.44 3.30 14.90
CA ASP A 189 -31.83 3.51 15.16
C ASP A 189 -32.64 3.31 13.89
N ASP A 190 -33.63 2.43 13.90
CA ASP A 190 -34.48 2.09 12.75
C ASP A 190 -33.68 1.77 11.47
N GLY A 191 -32.53 1.09 11.63
CA GLY A 191 -31.65 0.73 10.52
C GLY A 191 -30.72 1.85 10.03
N ASN A 192 -30.74 3.04 10.63
CA ASN A 192 -29.85 4.15 10.35
C ASN A 192 -28.67 4.17 11.31
N PHE A 193 -27.48 4.45 10.81
CA PHE A 193 -26.28 4.61 11.63
C PHE A 193 -26.44 5.80 12.58
N ARG A 194 -26.03 5.61 13.85
CA ARG A 194 -26.08 6.65 14.88
C ARG A 194 -24.72 6.95 15.52
N GLY A 195 -23.81 5.99 15.49
CA GLY A 195 -22.52 6.17 16.15
C GLY A 195 -21.91 4.85 16.63
N LEU A 196 -21.06 4.95 17.66
CA LEU A 196 -20.32 3.82 18.22
C LEU A 196 -20.49 3.73 19.72
N LYS A 197 -20.58 2.51 20.25
CA LYS A 197 -20.39 2.19 21.65
C LYS A 197 -18.94 1.80 21.90
N VAL A 198 -18.27 2.52 22.77
CA VAL A 198 -16.83 2.37 23.02
C VAL A 198 -16.62 2.08 24.50
N ALA A 199 -15.79 1.07 24.83
CA ALA A 199 -15.38 0.80 26.19
C ALA A 199 -14.03 1.45 26.47
N ASP A 200 -13.93 2.17 27.58
CA ASP A 200 -12.67 2.75 28.07
C ASP A 200 -11.75 1.71 28.75
N ALA A 201 -10.66 2.17 29.34
CA ALA A 201 -9.69 1.30 30.02
C ALA A 201 -10.23 0.67 31.32
N GLN A 202 -11.25 1.25 31.93
CA GLN A 202 -11.94 0.76 33.12
C GLN A 202 -13.01 -0.28 32.77
N GLY A 203 -13.41 -0.34 31.49
CA GLY A 203 -14.46 -1.21 30.98
C GLY A 203 -15.83 -0.53 30.93
N ASP A 204 -15.91 0.75 31.32
CA ASP A 204 -17.13 1.53 31.22
C ASP A 204 -17.45 1.83 29.77
N THR A 205 -18.73 1.77 29.40
CA THR A 205 -19.15 1.95 28.00
C THR A 205 -19.75 3.33 27.79
N HIS A 206 -19.35 3.96 26.70
CA HIS A 206 -19.76 5.30 26.30
C HIS A 206 -20.35 5.25 24.89
N GLU A 207 -21.46 5.92 24.67
CA GLU A 207 -22.06 6.11 23.35
C GLU A 207 -21.51 7.41 22.74
N ILE A 208 -20.95 7.32 21.55
CA ILE A 208 -20.41 8.44 20.81
C ILE A 208 -21.16 8.52 19.50
N ASN A 209 -22.01 9.54 19.38
CA ASN A 209 -22.81 9.77 18.18
C ASN A 209 -21.95 10.36 17.07
N ALA A 210 -22.23 9.96 15.84
CA ALA A 210 -21.61 10.49 14.62
C ALA A 210 -22.46 10.19 13.39
N ASP A 211 -22.22 10.94 12.32
CA ASP A 211 -22.80 10.68 11.00
C ASP A 211 -21.95 9.67 10.23
N GLU A 212 -20.63 9.74 10.36
CA GLU A 212 -19.69 8.83 9.69
C GLU A 212 -18.50 8.48 10.55
N VAL A 213 -17.92 7.30 10.26
CA VAL A 213 -16.73 6.75 10.91
C VAL A 213 -15.66 6.43 9.88
N TYR A 214 -14.44 6.89 10.11
CA TYR A 214 -13.28 6.61 9.30
C TYR A 214 -12.27 5.76 10.05
N VAL A 215 -11.97 4.57 9.53
CA VAL A 215 -11.14 3.55 10.20
C VAL A 215 -9.74 3.53 9.63
N PHE A 216 -8.75 4.06 10.34
CA PHE A 216 -7.35 4.10 9.96
C PHE A 216 -6.50 3.16 10.84
N TRP A 217 -6.80 1.87 10.78
CA TRP A 217 -6.05 0.83 11.50
C TRP A 217 -4.89 0.23 10.72
N GLY A 218 -4.58 0.82 9.57
CA GLY A 218 -3.62 0.33 8.60
C GLY A 218 -4.18 -0.80 7.74
N LEU A 219 -3.32 -1.30 6.86
CA LEU A 219 -3.67 -2.33 5.89
C LEU A 219 -3.41 -3.72 6.48
N SER A 220 -4.21 -4.66 6.06
CA SER A 220 -3.92 -6.09 6.27
C SER A 220 -3.22 -6.61 5.04
N PRO A 221 -1.96 -7.08 5.13
CA PRO A 221 -1.33 -7.77 4.02
C PRO A 221 -2.20 -8.97 3.61
N ASN A 222 -2.64 -8.97 2.37
CA ASN A 222 -3.37 -10.09 1.80
C ASN A 222 -2.69 -10.48 0.49
N LEU A 223 -2.11 -11.67 0.47
CA LEU A 223 -1.43 -12.19 -0.72
C LEU A 223 -2.41 -12.49 -1.86
N GLY A 224 -3.71 -12.62 -1.54
CA GLY A 224 -4.69 -13.02 -2.54
C GLY A 224 -4.29 -14.33 -3.23
N PRO A 225 -4.48 -14.45 -4.54
CA PRO A 225 -4.13 -15.65 -5.31
C PRO A 225 -2.64 -16.03 -5.22
N VAL A 226 -1.74 -15.07 -5.03
CA VAL A 226 -0.29 -15.34 -4.87
C VAL A 226 0.00 -16.30 -3.72
N GLY A 227 -0.84 -16.31 -2.69
CA GLY A 227 -0.74 -17.25 -1.56
C GLY A 227 -0.97 -18.72 -1.93
N GLU A 228 -1.57 -18.98 -3.09
CA GLU A 228 -1.95 -20.30 -3.59
C GLU A 228 -1.00 -20.82 -4.69
N TRP A 229 0.02 -20.06 -5.08
CA TRP A 229 0.94 -20.42 -6.18
C TRP A 229 2.08 -21.38 -5.78
N GLY A 230 2.00 -21.99 -4.59
CA GLY A 230 2.99 -22.97 -4.11
C GLY A 230 4.31 -22.38 -3.67
N LEU A 231 4.41 -21.07 -3.52
CA LEU A 231 5.61 -20.38 -3.08
C LEU A 231 5.86 -20.57 -1.58
N ASP A 232 7.14 -20.54 -1.17
CA ASP A 232 7.50 -20.56 0.25
C ASP A 232 7.15 -19.21 0.91
N ILE A 233 6.17 -19.24 1.82
CA ILE A 233 5.62 -18.06 2.46
C ILE A 233 5.91 -18.07 3.96
N GLU A 234 6.52 -16.99 4.44
CA GLU A 234 6.73 -16.73 5.86
C GLU A 234 6.02 -15.42 6.27
N LYS A 235 5.14 -15.50 7.29
CA LYS A 235 4.41 -14.33 7.83
C LYS A 235 3.73 -13.45 6.77
N ARG A 236 3.14 -14.10 5.76
CA ARG A 236 2.48 -13.45 4.59
C ARG A 236 3.45 -12.68 3.70
N GLN A 237 4.67 -13.11 3.60
CA GLN A 237 5.68 -12.61 2.67
C GLN A 237 6.35 -13.78 1.97
N ILE A 238 6.76 -13.58 0.72
CA ILE A 238 7.40 -14.60 -0.11
C ILE A 238 8.88 -14.67 0.27
N ARG A 239 9.37 -15.85 0.63
CA ARG A 239 10.79 -16.07 0.85
C ARG A 239 11.55 -16.04 -0.47
N VAL A 240 12.69 -15.40 -0.46
CA VAL A 240 13.57 -15.30 -1.62
C VAL A 240 15.03 -15.51 -1.23
N ASP A 241 15.87 -15.93 -2.17
CA ASP A 241 17.31 -15.83 -2.00
C ASP A 241 17.77 -14.37 -2.13
N THR A 242 18.89 -14.00 -1.56
CA THR A 242 19.41 -12.63 -1.58
C THR A 242 20.37 -12.34 -2.74
N GLU A 243 20.71 -13.34 -3.54
CA GLU A 243 21.61 -13.18 -4.68
C GLU A 243 20.85 -12.62 -5.90
N LYS A 244 19.66 -13.14 -6.17
CA LYS A 244 18.87 -12.82 -7.37
C LYS A 244 17.38 -12.57 -7.10
N PHE A 245 16.94 -12.67 -5.85
CA PHE A 245 15.55 -12.52 -5.42
C PHE A 245 14.57 -13.49 -6.10
N GLU A 246 15.05 -14.69 -6.44
CA GLU A 246 14.22 -15.79 -6.91
C GLU A 246 13.50 -16.44 -5.73
N THR A 247 12.28 -16.89 -5.95
CA THR A 247 11.46 -17.60 -4.97
C THR A 247 11.84 -19.09 -4.90
N SER A 248 11.07 -19.90 -4.14
CA SER A 248 11.19 -21.35 -4.17
C SER A 248 10.88 -21.96 -5.54
N GLU A 249 10.19 -21.23 -6.40
CA GLU A 249 9.83 -21.64 -7.76
C GLU A 249 10.75 -20.97 -8.79
N THR A 250 11.55 -21.77 -9.51
CA THR A 250 12.49 -21.30 -10.53
C THR A 250 11.77 -20.50 -11.62
N GLY A 251 12.29 -19.30 -11.95
CA GLY A 251 11.72 -18.38 -12.92
C GLY A 251 10.68 -17.42 -12.33
N ILE A 252 10.37 -17.55 -11.02
CA ILE A 252 9.51 -16.60 -10.29
C ILE A 252 10.38 -15.83 -9.29
N PHE A 253 10.34 -14.51 -9.38
CA PHE A 253 11.09 -13.58 -8.55
C PHE A 253 10.12 -12.74 -7.70
N ALA A 254 10.56 -12.27 -6.52
CA ALA A 254 9.74 -11.38 -5.71
C ALA A 254 10.58 -10.23 -5.13
N VAL A 255 10.10 -8.98 -5.32
CA VAL A 255 10.81 -7.76 -4.93
C VAL A 255 9.91 -6.79 -4.16
N GLY A 256 10.50 -5.91 -3.36
CA GLY A 256 9.78 -4.94 -2.55
C GLY A 256 9.14 -5.56 -1.31
N ASP A 257 8.09 -4.93 -0.77
CA ASP A 257 7.50 -5.27 0.52
C ASP A 257 6.84 -6.65 0.59
N ILE A 258 6.60 -7.27 -0.57
CA ILE A 258 5.99 -8.60 -0.67
C ILE A 258 6.95 -9.72 -0.27
N ASN A 259 8.26 -9.52 -0.38
CA ASN A 259 9.26 -10.53 -0.08
C ASN A 259 9.80 -10.46 1.36
N THR A 260 10.47 -11.53 1.77
CA THR A 260 11.21 -11.60 3.03
C THR A 260 12.51 -12.39 2.87
N TYR A 261 13.53 -11.94 3.60
CA TYR A 261 14.85 -12.56 3.74
C TYR A 261 15.53 -12.03 5.02
N PRO A 262 16.60 -12.66 5.53
CA PRO A 262 17.32 -12.17 6.70
C PRO A 262 17.81 -10.74 6.52
N GLY A 263 17.41 -9.84 7.41
CA GLY A 263 17.80 -8.41 7.36
C GLY A 263 16.88 -7.52 6.52
N LYS A 264 15.79 -8.04 5.95
CA LYS A 264 14.81 -7.27 5.17
C LYS A 264 14.38 -5.98 5.87
N LYS A 265 14.43 -4.88 5.11
CA LYS A 265 13.81 -3.59 5.46
C LYS A 265 12.79 -3.21 4.39
N LYS A 266 11.59 -2.80 4.83
CA LYS A 266 10.52 -2.34 3.94
C LYS A 266 10.71 -0.87 3.61
N LEU A 267 11.63 -0.60 2.69
CA LEU A 267 11.97 0.73 2.18
C LEU A 267 11.87 0.73 0.66
N ILE A 268 11.48 1.84 0.07
CA ILE A 268 11.47 2.02 -1.40
C ILE A 268 12.87 1.78 -1.96
N LEU A 269 13.91 2.30 -1.30
CA LEU A 269 15.31 2.09 -1.67
C LEU A 269 15.71 0.61 -1.72
N SER A 270 15.26 -0.19 -0.73
CA SER A 270 15.51 -1.64 -0.73
C SER A 270 14.86 -2.31 -1.93
N GLY A 271 13.61 -1.92 -2.26
CA GLY A 271 12.89 -2.43 -3.42
C GLY A 271 13.62 -2.14 -4.75
N PHE A 272 14.22 -0.97 -4.91
CA PHE A 272 15.05 -0.65 -6.09
C PHE A 272 16.27 -1.56 -6.23
N HIS A 273 16.98 -1.80 -5.13
CA HIS A 273 18.11 -2.71 -5.11
C HIS A 273 17.70 -4.15 -5.45
N GLU A 274 16.63 -4.62 -4.84
CA GLU A 274 16.07 -5.95 -5.07
C GLU A 274 15.66 -6.13 -6.54
N ALA A 275 14.98 -5.14 -7.12
CA ALA A 275 14.57 -5.16 -8.51
C ALA A 275 15.79 -5.21 -9.47
N ALA A 276 16.87 -4.49 -9.15
CA ALA A 276 18.10 -4.54 -9.94
C ALA A 276 18.72 -5.95 -9.94
N LEU A 277 18.85 -6.61 -8.78
CA LEU A 277 19.40 -7.95 -8.68
C LEU A 277 18.46 -9.00 -9.32
N ALA A 278 17.15 -8.87 -9.14
CA ALA A 278 16.16 -9.73 -9.80
C ALA A 278 16.28 -9.64 -11.34
N ALA A 279 16.52 -8.45 -11.89
CA ALA A 279 16.70 -8.29 -13.33
C ALA A 279 17.91 -9.06 -13.88
N PHE A 280 19.03 -9.11 -13.13
CA PHE A 280 20.17 -9.96 -13.47
C PHE A 280 19.82 -11.46 -13.33
N GLY A 281 19.04 -11.84 -12.31
CA GLY A 281 18.53 -13.20 -12.13
C GLY A 281 17.65 -13.63 -13.32
N VAL A 282 16.72 -12.77 -13.73
CA VAL A 282 15.87 -12.98 -14.93
C VAL A 282 16.71 -13.16 -16.19
N GLN A 283 17.68 -12.28 -16.41
CA GLN A 283 18.56 -12.40 -17.59
C GLN A 283 19.33 -13.73 -17.61
N LYS A 284 19.83 -14.17 -16.45
CA LYS A 284 20.54 -15.46 -16.33
C LYS A 284 19.58 -16.64 -16.52
N HIS A 285 18.33 -16.54 -16.11
CA HIS A 285 17.32 -17.57 -16.35
C HIS A 285 16.93 -17.67 -17.84
N LEU A 286 16.78 -16.53 -18.53
CA LEU A 286 16.40 -16.49 -19.94
C LEU A 286 17.51 -16.99 -20.86
N ASP A 287 18.78 -16.69 -20.56
CA ASP A 287 19.95 -17.02 -21.33
C ASP A 287 21.04 -17.64 -20.44
N PRO A 288 20.90 -18.92 -20.00
CA PRO A 288 21.82 -19.54 -19.02
C PRO A 288 23.28 -19.58 -19.47
N ASP A 289 23.52 -19.73 -20.76
CA ASP A 289 24.85 -19.83 -21.36
C ASP A 289 25.49 -18.49 -21.66
N LYS A 290 24.71 -17.42 -21.68
CA LYS A 290 25.20 -16.08 -21.97
C LYS A 290 25.84 -15.46 -20.74
N ARG A 291 27.05 -14.96 -20.87
CA ARG A 291 27.67 -14.16 -19.82
C ARG A 291 27.00 -12.81 -19.72
N VAL A 292 26.37 -12.55 -18.56
CA VAL A 292 25.81 -11.23 -18.27
C VAL A 292 26.94 -10.30 -17.84
N PHE A 293 27.23 -9.30 -18.66
CA PHE A 293 28.19 -8.27 -18.31
C PHE A 293 27.51 -7.10 -17.63
N LEU A 294 28.06 -6.68 -16.48
CA LEU A 294 27.66 -5.41 -15.90
C LEU A 294 28.12 -4.27 -16.81
N GLN A 295 27.18 -3.62 -17.47
CA GLN A 295 27.44 -2.46 -18.31
C GLN A 295 26.93 -1.20 -17.64
N TYR A 296 27.82 -0.24 -17.43
CA TYR A 296 27.43 1.05 -16.89
C TYR A 296 26.55 1.82 -17.89
N THR A 297 25.46 2.41 -17.43
CA THR A 297 24.51 3.16 -18.27
C THR A 297 25.16 4.32 -19.03
N THR A 298 26.15 4.97 -18.41
CA THR A 298 26.92 6.08 -18.98
C THR A 298 27.74 5.71 -20.21
N THR A 299 28.05 4.43 -20.39
CA THR A 299 28.89 3.93 -21.52
C THR A 299 28.15 2.92 -22.39
N SER A 300 26.88 2.68 -22.15
CA SER A 300 26.06 1.72 -22.89
C SER A 300 25.52 2.30 -24.19
N PRO A 301 26.00 1.82 -25.40
CA PRO A 301 25.43 2.27 -26.66
C PRO A 301 23.92 1.99 -26.77
N ILE A 302 23.49 0.85 -26.23
CA ILE A 302 22.06 0.48 -26.23
C ILE A 302 21.23 1.48 -25.42
N MET A 303 21.74 1.90 -24.26
CA MET A 303 21.06 2.88 -23.43
C MET A 303 21.05 4.26 -24.12
N HIS A 304 22.16 4.68 -24.67
CA HIS A 304 22.26 5.94 -25.42
C HIS A 304 21.25 5.99 -26.58
N LYS A 305 21.16 4.89 -27.36
CA LYS A 305 20.16 4.79 -28.43
C LYS A 305 18.74 4.93 -27.94
N ARG A 306 18.38 4.20 -26.86
CA ARG A 306 17.02 4.26 -26.27
C ARG A 306 16.67 5.64 -25.72
N LEU A 307 17.64 6.35 -25.19
CA LEU A 307 17.49 7.70 -24.64
C LEU A 307 17.63 8.80 -25.72
N GLY A 308 17.85 8.45 -26.97
CA GLY A 308 18.06 9.42 -28.05
C GLY A 308 19.34 10.24 -27.89
N LEU A 309 20.36 9.71 -27.20
CA LEU A 309 21.66 10.36 -26.92
C LEU A 309 22.76 9.96 -27.91
N GLU A 310 22.41 9.29 -29.00
CA GLU A 310 23.40 8.97 -30.04
C GLU A 310 23.95 10.29 -30.61
N LYS A 311 25.26 10.48 -30.52
CA LYS A 311 25.95 11.53 -31.28
C LYS A 311 25.97 11.11 -32.74
N GLU A 312 25.50 11.96 -33.63
CA GLU A 312 25.70 11.85 -35.07
C GLU A 312 27.18 11.65 -35.42
#